data_0171f8e7a4d546737401cb6d8e7559e8
#
_entry.id   0171f8e7a4d546737401cb6d8e7559e8
#
_cell.length_a   1.000
_cell.length_b   1.000
_cell.length_c   1.000
_cell.angle_alpha   90.00
_cell.angle_beta   90.00
_cell.angle_gamma   90.00
#
_symmetry.space_group_name_H-M   'P 1'
#
loop_
_entity.id
_entity.type
_entity.pdbx_description
1 polymer ?
#
loop_
_entity_poly.entity_id
_entity_poly.type
_entity_poly.pdbx_seq_one_letter_code
_entity_poly.pdbx_strand_id
1 'polypeptide(L)'
;ASDVYKRQIYDVLDFERTDGGIVITTDSGELPTDENNLIYKAAKLMMETYPISGGVKIHLEKHIPIAAGMAGGSTDAAATLKGMNRLFDLGCTLKDLMELGVKIGADVPYCVMGGTALAEGIGEKLTPLAPAPDCYVLVAKPDINVSTKYVYEHLDAQEIVKHPDIDGMVAVSYTHLTLPT
;
A
#
# COMPACT_ATOMS: atom_id res chain seq x y z
N ALA A 1 22.50 -3.75 -16.67
CA ALA A 1 21.58 -4.72 -17.28
C ALA A 1 20.63 -5.37 -16.25
N SER A 2 21.01 -5.41 -14.96
CA SER A 2 20.16 -6.03 -13.91
C SER A 2 18.89 -5.22 -13.56
N ASP A 3 18.86 -3.93 -13.87
CA ASP A 3 17.74 -3.07 -13.48
C ASP A 3 16.53 -3.14 -14.43
N VAL A 4 16.72 -3.65 -15.64
CA VAL A 4 15.65 -3.74 -16.65
C VAL A 4 14.59 -4.77 -16.25
N TYR A 5 14.96 -5.82 -15.52
CA TYR A 5 14.06 -6.89 -15.12
C TYR A 5 13.30 -6.63 -13.81
N LYS A 6 13.65 -5.57 -13.08
CA LYS A 6 12.99 -5.17 -11.82
C LYS A 6 11.95 -4.07 -11.99
N ARG A 7 11.70 -3.62 -13.22
CA ARG A 7 10.68 -2.61 -13.49
C ARG A 7 9.30 -3.25 -13.38
N GLN A 8 8.72 -3.09 -12.21
CA GLN A 8 7.32 -3.43 -11.96
C GLN A 8 6.45 -2.20 -12.26
N ILE A 9 5.14 -2.39 -12.37
CA ILE A 9 4.19 -1.29 -12.44
C ILE A 9 4.23 -0.56 -11.10
N TYR A 10 4.57 0.72 -11.07
CA TYR A 10 4.61 1.53 -9.86
C TYR A 10 4.18 2.95 -10.17
N ASP A 11 3.56 3.58 -9.18
CA ASP A 11 3.24 4.99 -9.21
C ASP A 11 4.48 5.83 -8.85
N VAL A 12 4.52 7.08 -9.29
CA VAL A 12 5.61 8.02 -8.96
C VAL A 12 5.02 9.19 -8.18
N LEU A 13 5.65 9.53 -7.05
CA LEU A 13 5.27 10.67 -6.25
C LEU A 13 6.43 11.68 -6.15
N ASP A 14 6.17 12.90 -6.58
CA ASP A 14 7.08 14.03 -6.41
C ASP A 14 6.62 14.91 -5.26
N PHE A 15 7.58 15.35 -4.42
CA PHE A 15 7.31 16.14 -3.23
C PHE A 15 8.03 17.49 -3.27
N GLU A 16 7.29 18.56 -2.97
CA GLU A 16 7.82 19.91 -2.90
C GLU A 16 7.34 20.58 -1.60
N ARG A 17 8.25 21.25 -0.87
CA ARG A 17 7.85 22.09 0.29
C ARG A 17 7.14 23.33 -0.19
N THR A 18 6.12 23.73 0.57
CA THR A 18 5.36 24.98 0.32
C THR A 18 5.25 25.79 1.62
N ASP A 19 4.77 27.03 1.53
CA ASP A 19 4.59 27.90 2.69
C ASP A 19 3.46 27.44 3.62
N GLY A 20 2.54 26.61 3.14
CA GLY A 20 1.46 26.06 3.95
C GLY A 20 0.49 25.16 3.17
N GLY A 21 -0.29 24.37 3.93
CA GLY A 21 -1.32 23.50 3.39
C GLY A 21 -0.80 22.23 2.70
N ILE A 22 -1.75 21.45 2.19
CA ILE A 22 -1.49 20.24 1.41
C ILE A 22 -2.13 20.42 0.03
N VAL A 23 -1.33 20.28 -1.00
CA VAL A 23 -1.77 20.36 -2.40
C VAL A 23 -1.46 19.04 -3.08
N ILE A 24 -2.48 18.38 -3.61
CA ILE A 24 -2.33 17.15 -4.40
C ILE A 24 -2.64 17.48 -5.85
N THR A 25 -1.79 17.00 -6.74
CA THR A 25 -2.01 17.01 -8.19
C THR A 25 -1.78 15.62 -8.76
N THR A 26 -2.47 15.27 -9.84
CA THR A 26 -2.29 13.96 -10.51
C THR A 26 -2.58 14.09 -12.00
N ASP A 27 -1.98 13.19 -12.77
CA ASP A 27 -2.29 12.99 -14.19
C ASP A 27 -3.57 12.16 -14.40
N SER A 28 -4.05 11.48 -13.34
CA SER A 28 -5.29 10.70 -13.37
C SER A 28 -6.52 11.59 -13.21
N GLY A 29 -7.43 11.56 -14.18
CA GLY A 29 -8.72 12.26 -14.08
C GLY A 29 -9.75 11.58 -13.16
N GLU A 30 -9.45 10.40 -12.62
CA GLU A 30 -10.39 9.59 -11.82
C GLU A 30 -10.17 9.72 -10.31
N LEU A 31 -8.99 10.18 -9.87
CA LEU A 31 -8.64 10.27 -8.46
C LEU A 31 -8.99 11.63 -7.87
N PRO A 32 -9.59 11.66 -6.66
CA PRO A 32 -9.77 12.90 -5.92
C PRO A 32 -8.41 13.49 -5.54
N THR A 33 -8.34 14.83 -5.48
CA THR A 33 -7.15 15.56 -5.01
C THR A 33 -7.37 16.23 -3.66
N ASP A 34 -8.46 15.91 -3.00
CA ASP A 34 -8.90 16.41 -1.70
C ASP A 34 -8.66 15.39 -0.56
N GLU A 35 -9.31 15.62 0.58
CA GLU A 35 -9.23 14.79 1.79
C GLU A 35 -9.72 13.35 1.61
N ASN A 36 -10.36 13.00 0.50
CA ASN A 36 -10.75 11.63 0.19
C ASN A 36 -9.57 10.81 -0.36
N ASN A 37 -8.52 11.46 -0.85
CA ASN A 37 -7.31 10.79 -1.32
C ASN A 37 -6.45 10.29 -0.16
N LEU A 38 -5.93 9.06 -0.25
CA LEU A 38 -5.07 8.48 0.78
C LEU A 38 -3.73 9.19 0.91
N ILE A 39 -3.21 9.81 -0.16
CA ILE A 39 -2.02 10.68 -0.13
C ILE A 39 -2.29 11.89 0.77
N TYR A 40 -3.45 12.54 0.59
CA TYR A 40 -3.85 13.68 1.43
C TYR A 40 -3.96 13.27 2.89
N LYS A 41 -4.63 12.15 3.18
CA LYS A 41 -4.78 11.61 4.54
C LYS A 41 -3.43 11.32 5.19
N ALA A 42 -2.49 10.74 4.44
CA ALA A 42 -1.15 10.44 4.93
C ALA A 42 -0.36 11.71 5.24
N ALA A 43 -0.36 12.68 4.33
CA ALA A 43 0.31 13.96 4.52
C ALA A 43 -0.28 14.72 5.72
N LYS A 44 -1.62 14.79 5.82
CA LYS A 44 -2.33 15.42 6.94
C LYS A 44 -1.97 14.77 8.28
N LEU A 45 -1.99 13.42 8.35
CA LEU A 45 -1.64 12.69 9.55
C LEU A 45 -0.20 12.97 10.00
N MET A 46 0.75 13.07 9.06
CA MET A 46 2.14 13.45 9.37
C MET A 46 2.23 14.87 9.92
N MET A 47 1.53 15.82 9.30
CA MET A 47 1.52 17.23 9.76
C MET A 47 0.83 17.41 11.12
N GLU A 48 -0.15 16.57 11.46
CA GLU A 48 -0.82 16.59 12.76
C GLU A 48 0.01 15.90 13.86
N THR A 49 0.86 14.94 13.47
CA THR A 49 1.64 14.14 14.42
C THR A 49 3.00 14.76 14.75
N TYR A 50 3.61 15.44 13.79
CA TYR A 50 4.96 15.99 13.90
C TYR A 50 4.97 17.52 13.72
N PRO A 51 5.93 18.23 14.33
CA PRO A 51 6.03 19.70 14.23
C PRO A 51 6.57 20.11 12.85
N ILE A 52 5.75 19.97 11.82
CA ILE A 52 6.08 20.39 10.44
C ILE A 52 5.70 21.85 10.28
N SER A 53 6.65 22.69 9.90
CA SER A 53 6.41 24.08 9.49
C SER A 53 6.27 24.17 7.97
N GLY A 54 5.28 24.96 7.52
CA GLY A 54 4.97 25.08 6.07
C GLY A 54 3.96 24.03 5.61
N GLY A 55 4.03 23.70 4.33
CA GLY A 55 3.14 22.75 3.68
C GLY A 55 3.86 21.83 2.69
N VAL A 56 3.09 21.05 1.97
CA VAL A 56 3.60 20.13 0.96
C VAL A 56 2.73 20.15 -0.29
N LYS A 57 3.36 20.15 -1.46
CA LYS A 57 2.74 19.81 -2.73
C LYS A 57 3.24 18.43 -3.14
N ILE A 58 2.30 17.55 -3.50
CA ILE A 58 2.59 16.19 -3.92
C ILE A 58 1.97 15.99 -5.30
N HIS A 59 2.77 15.58 -6.27
CA HIS A 59 2.31 15.18 -7.59
C HIS A 59 2.37 13.68 -7.73
N LEU A 60 1.25 13.07 -8.17
CA LEU A 60 1.13 11.64 -8.41
C LEU A 60 1.01 11.36 -9.91
N GLU A 61 1.98 10.61 -10.45
CA GLU A 61 1.85 9.94 -11.75
C GLU A 61 1.30 8.52 -11.51
N LYS A 62 0.07 8.27 -11.97
CA LYS A 62 -0.67 7.04 -11.66
C LYS A 62 -0.53 5.99 -12.75
N HIS A 63 0.15 4.89 -12.44
CA HIS A 63 0.37 3.75 -13.35
C HIS A 63 -0.28 2.45 -12.84
N ILE A 64 -0.38 2.27 -11.53
CA ILE A 64 -1.07 1.11 -10.94
C ILE A 64 -2.58 1.27 -11.19
N PRO A 65 -3.25 0.30 -11.83
CA PRO A 65 -4.68 0.39 -12.13
C PRO A 65 -5.52 0.60 -10.87
N ILE A 66 -6.48 1.53 -10.96
CA ILE A 66 -7.41 1.85 -9.87
C ILE A 66 -8.38 0.68 -9.68
N ALA A 67 -8.72 0.37 -8.42
CA ALA A 67 -9.65 -0.69 -8.04
C ALA A 67 -9.29 -2.08 -8.62
N ALA A 68 -8.02 -2.36 -8.83
CA ALA A 68 -7.52 -3.62 -9.39
C ALA A 68 -7.11 -4.66 -8.32
N GLY A 69 -7.34 -4.41 -7.02
CA GLY A 69 -6.86 -5.29 -5.96
C GLY A 69 -5.34 -5.28 -5.76
N MET A 70 -4.63 -4.30 -6.33
CA MET A 70 -3.16 -4.19 -6.31
C MET A 70 -2.64 -3.25 -5.21
N ALA A 71 -3.47 -2.86 -4.27
CA ALA A 71 -3.14 -1.96 -3.16
C ALA A 71 -2.48 -0.61 -3.58
N GLY A 72 -2.77 -0.11 -4.81
CA GLY A 72 -2.15 1.10 -5.35
C GLY A 72 -2.30 2.31 -4.43
N GLY A 73 -3.51 2.61 -3.96
CA GLY A 73 -3.75 3.72 -3.03
C GLY A 73 -3.03 3.55 -1.68
N SER A 74 -2.91 2.31 -1.16
CA SER A 74 -2.17 2.02 0.07
C SER A 74 -0.67 2.19 -0.13
N THR A 75 -0.17 1.83 -1.31
CA THR A 75 1.24 2.07 -1.70
C THR A 75 1.54 3.56 -1.83
N ASP A 76 0.63 4.34 -2.42
CA ASP A 76 0.75 5.80 -2.52
C ASP A 76 0.77 6.45 -1.14
N ALA A 77 -0.09 6.00 -0.22
CA ALA A 77 -0.08 6.46 1.17
C ALA A 77 1.22 6.11 1.90
N ALA A 78 1.72 4.88 1.74
CA ALA A 78 3.00 4.45 2.32
C ALA A 78 4.18 5.26 1.76
N ALA A 79 4.19 5.51 0.46
CA ALA A 79 5.18 6.38 -0.19
C ALA A 79 5.10 7.81 0.34
N THR A 80 3.88 8.30 0.61
CA THR A 80 3.66 9.63 1.21
C THR A 80 4.22 9.71 2.62
N LEU A 81 3.97 8.72 3.49
CA LEU A 81 4.55 8.67 4.84
C LEU A 81 6.09 8.71 4.79
N LYS A 82 6.70 7.90 3.91
CA LYS A 82 8.17 7.88 3.71
C LYS A 82 8.69 9.20 3.11
N GLY A 83 7.99 9.73 2.12
CA GLY A 83 8.34 10.99 1.45
C GLY A 83 8.32 12.18 2.40
N MET A 84 7.27 12.29 3.22
CA MET A 84 7.13 13.32 4.26
C MET A 84 8.23 13.20 5.32
N ASN A 85 8.49 11.97 5.80
CA ASN A 85 9.57 11.72 6.76
C ASN A 85 10.91 12.22 6.23
N ARG A 86 11.22 11.91 4.97
CA ARG A 86 12.46 12.34 4.32
C ARG A 86 12.49 13.84 4.01
N LEU A 87 11.38 14.38 3.48
CA LEU A 87 11.30 15.79 3.08
C LEU A 87 11.51 16.73 4.26
N PHE A 88 10.92 16.39 5.42
CA PHE A 88 10.94 17.23 6.63
C PHE A 88 11.96 16.77 7.68
N ASP A 89 12.76 15.73 7.37
CA ASP A 89 13.80 15.17 8.27
C ASP A 89 13.25 14.82 9.67
N LEU A 90 12.13 14.09 9.70
CA LEU A 90 11.39 13.81 10.93
C LEU A 90 12.03 12.72 11.80
N GLY A 91 12.94 11.93 11.25
CA GLY A 91 13.62 10.85 11.97
C GLY A 91 12.72 9.66 12.35
N CYS A 92 11.55 9.51 11.70
CA CYS A 92 10.65 8.39 11.96
C CYS A 92 11.28 7.06 11.57
N THR A 93 11.19 6.08 12.46
CA THR A 93 11.58 4.71 12.15
C THR A 93 10.55 4.03 11.24
N LEU A 94 10.92 2.89 10.65
CA LEU A 94 9.98 2.09 9.88
C LEU A 94 8.75 1.68 10.71
N LYS A 95 8.96 1.37 11.98
CA LYS A 95 7.90 1.01 12.92
C LYS A 95 6.93 2.17 13.13
N ASP A 96 7.42 3.39 13.35
CA ASP A 96 6.59 4.58 13.54
C ASP A 96 5.70 4.82 12.31
N LEU A 97 6.28 4.68 11.11
CA LEU A 97 5.53 4.84 9.85
C LEU A 97 4.48 3.74 9.66
N MET A 98 4.76 2.50 10.08
CA MET A 98 3.78 1.42 10.03
C MET A 98 2.62 1.66 11.01
N GLU A 99 2.90 2.13 12.23
CA GLU A 99 1.89 2.47 13.23
C GLU A 99 0.98 3.63 12.76
N LEU A 100 1.53 4.60 12.05
CA LEU A 100 0.74 5.65 11.40
C LEU A 100 -0.06 5.09 10.22
N GLY A 101 0.54 4.17 9.46
CA GLY A 101 -0.08 3.54 8.30
C GLY A 101 -1.39 2.82 8.63
N VAL A 102 -1.47 2.13 9.78
CA VAL A 102 -2.70 1.46 10.25
C VAL A 102 -3.89 2.42 10.32
N LYS A 103 -3.65 3.69 10.72
CA LYS A 103 -4.70 4.71 10.85
C LYS A 103 -5.26 5.17 9.50
N ILE A 104 -4.53 4.90 8.41
CA ILE A 104 -4.92 5.27 7.04
C ILE A 104 -5.62 4.10 6.35
N GLY A 105 -5.09 2.90 6.50
CA GLY A 105 -5.67 1.70 5.90
C GLY A 105 -4.90 0.43 6.29
N ALA A 106 -5.60 -0.71 6.26
CA ALA A 106 -5.09 -2.01 6.72
C ALA A 106 -3.84 -2.48 5.93
N ASP A 107 -3.76 -2.18 4.63
CA ASP A 107 -2.64 -2.60 3.77
C ASP A 107 -1.43 -1.65 3.83
N VAL A 108 -1.60 -0.43 4.39
CA VAL A 108 -0.55 0.60 4.40
C VAL A 108 0.69 0.16 5.18
N PRO A 109 0.59 -0.50 6.36
CA PRO A 109 1.76 -1.01 7.07
C PRO A 109 2.60 -1.98 6.24
N TYR A 110 1.95 -2.89 5.51
CA TYR A 110 2.66 -3.79 4.61
C TYR A 110 3.36 -3.04 3.47
N CYS A 111 2.70 -2.05 2.87
CA CYS A 111 3.31 -1.19 1.85
C CYS A 111 4.49 -0.36 2.40
N VAL A 112 4.46 0.00 3.68
CA VAL A 112 5.60 0.63 4.37
C VAL A 112 6.73 -0.36 4.57
N MET A 113 6.44 -1.58 5.04
CA MET A 113 7.44 -2.60 5.32
C MET A 113 8.08 -3.13 4.02
N GLY A 114 7.26 -3.50 3.04
CA GLY A 114 7.68 -4.16 1.80
C GLY A 114 8.14 -5.61 2.01
N GLY A 115 8.59 -6.25 0.93
CA GLY A 115 9.07 -7.63 0.96
C GLY A 115 7.94 -8.66 0.98
N THR A 116 8.20 -9.84 1.59
CA THR A 116 7.23 -10.91 1.80
C THR A 116 6.90 -11.02 3.28
N ALA A 117 5.63 -11.10 3.63
CA ALA A 117 5.19 -11.19 5.01
C ALA A 117 3.90 -12.01 5.15
N LEU A 118 3.76 -12.64 6.32
CA LEU A 118 2.47 -13.09 6.82
C LEU A 118 1.77 -11.89 7.45
N ALA A 119 0.55 -11.62 7.00
CA ALA A 119 -0.31 -10.56 7.55
C ALA A 119 -1.47 -11.19 8.34
N GLU A 120 -1.65 -10.75 9.56
CA GLU A 120 -2.68 -11.21 10.49
C GLU A 120 -3.48 -10.03 11.04
N GLY A 121 -4.56 -10.32 11.77
CA GLY A 121 -5.48 -9.29 12.25
C GLY A 121 -6.30 -8.72 11.09
N ILE A 122 -6.34 -7.39 10.94
CA ILE A 122 -6.91 -6.71 9.78
C ILE A 122 -5.87 -6.49 8.66
N GLY A 123 -4.61 -6.98 8.83
CA GLY A 123 -3.47 -6.82 7.94
C GLY A 123 -2.30 -6.04 8.57
N GLU A 124 -2.43 -5.63 9.83
CA GLU A 124 -1.45 -4.80 10.54
C GLU A 124 -0.36 -5.61 11.27
N LYS A 125 -0.63 -6.86 11.62
CA LYS A 125 0.33 -7.73 12.28
C LYS A 125 1.16 -8.43 11.21
N LEU A 126 2.37 -7.94 11.01
CA LEU A 126 3.23 -8.39 9.93
C LEU A 126 4.41 -9.18 10.46
N THR A 127 4.54 -10.42 10.02
CA THR A 127 5.70 -11.27 10.27
C THR A 127 6.49 -11.41 8.97
N PRO A 128 7.73 -10.89 8.88
CA PRO A 128 8.55 -11.04 7.67
C PRO A 128 8.79 -12.52 7.35
N LEU A 129 8.69 -12.87 6.08
CA LEU A 129 8.99 -14.19 5.54
C LEU A 129 10.19 -14.14 4.60
N ALA A 130 10.70 -15.33 4.23
CA ALA A 130 11.69 -15.43 3.16
C ALA A 130 11.15 -14.78 1.87
N PRO A 131 12.00 -14.10 1.09
CA PRO A 131 11.57 -13.50 -0.17
C PRO A 131 10.95 -14.54 -1.10
N ALA A 132 9.86 -14.17 -1.77
CA ALA A 132 9.33 -14.99 -2.85
C ALA A 132 10.41 -15.14 -3.94
N PRO A 133 10.51 -16.30 -4.60
CA PRO A 133 11.45 -16.50 -5.68
C PRO A 133 11.15 -15.57 -6.86
N ASP A 134 12.17 -15.27 -7.65
CA ASP A 134 12.02 -14.46 -8.85
C ASP A 134 11.05 -15.17 -9.82
N CYS A 135 9.93 -14.53 -10.12
CA CYS A 135 8.88 -15.07 -10.99
C CYS A 135 8.18 -13.97 -11.78
N TYR A 136 7.54 -14.36 -12.87
CA TYR A 136 6.61 -13.50 -13.60
C TYR A 136 5.22 -13.60 -12.96
N VAL A 137 4.58 -12.46 -12.74
CA VAL A 137 3.20 -12.37 -12.25
C VAL A 137 2.31 -11.86 -13.38
N LEU A 138 1.36 -12.69 -13.82
CA LEU A 138 0.33 -12.29 -14.77
C LEU A 138 -0.88 -11.76 -14.00
N VAL A 139 -1.21 -10.48 -14.19
CA VAL A 139 -2.39 -9.85 -13.62
C VAL A 139 -3.48 -9.75 -14.68
N ALA A 140 -4.64 -10.36 -14.43
CA ALA A 140 -5.83 -10.24 -15.26
C ALA A 140 -6.94 -9.52 -14.48
N LYS A 141 -7.31 -8.32 -14.92
CA LYS A 141 -8.42 -7.53 -14.37
C LYS A 141 -9.49 -7.37 -15.44
N PRO A 142 -10.70 -7.96 -15.25
CA PRO A 142 -11.82 -7.65 -16.13
C PRO A 142 -12.27 -6.19 -15.93
N ASP A 143 -12.98 -5.64 -16.92
CA ASP A 143 -13.46 -4.25 -16.87
C ASP A 143 -14.73 -4.12 -16.02
N ILE A 144 -14.63 -4.60 -14.78
CA ILE A 144 -15.65 -4.47 -13.73
C ILE A 144 -15.00 -4.00 -12.45
N ASN A 145 -15.68 -3.14 -11.71
CA ASN A 145 -15.26 -2.71 -10.38
C ASN A 145 -16.09 -3.46 -9.33
N VAL A 146 -15.40 -4.19 -8.45
CA VAL A 146 -16.03 -4.92 -7.34
C VAL A 146 -15.62 -4.26 -6.03
N SER A 147 -16.59 -3.85 -5.24
CA SER A 147 -16.34 -3.27 -3.92
C SER A 147 -15.83 -4.35 -2.96
N THR A 148 -14.72 -4.09 -2.26
CA THR A 148 -14.19 -4.95 -1.20
C THR A 148 -15.25 -5.24 -0.13
N LYS A 149 -16.03 -4.23 0.27
CA LYS A 149 -17.12 -4.36 1.22
C LYS A 149 -18.16 -5.38 0.73
N TYR A 150 -18.57 -5.28 -0.53
CA TYR A 150 -19.53 -6.20 -1.14
C TYR A 150 -19.02 -7.65 -1.09
N VAL A 151 -17.74 -7.87 -1.38
CA VAL A 151 -17.14 -9.21 -1.35
C VAL A 151 -17.17 -9.79 0.07
N TYR A 152 -16.75 -9.04 1.08
CA TYR A 152 -16.75 -9.51 2.46
C TYR A 152 -18.14 -9.78 3.00
N GLU A 153 -19.10 -8.90 2.75
CA GLU A 153 -20.51 -9.11 3.16
C GLU A 153 -21.12 -10.38 2.57
N HIS A 154 -20.69 -10.78 1.35
CA HIS A 154 -21.18 -12.01 0.72
C HIS A 154 -20.36 -13.25 1.14
N LEU A 155 -19.09 -13.10 1.49
CA LEU A 155 -18.27 -14.17 2.03
C LEU A 155 -18.73 -14.56 3.44
N ASP A 156 -18.99 -13.59 4.29
CA ASP A 156 -19.43 -13.82 5.68
C ASP A 156 -20.82 -14.47 5.77
N ALA A 157 -21.62 -14.38 4.70
CA ALA A 157 -22.92 -15.05 4.62
C ALA A 157 -22.81 -16.57 4.38
N GLN A 158 -21.62 -17.10 4.11
CA GLN A 158 -21.38 -18.51 3.84
C GLN A 158 -20.70 -19.19 5.03
N GLU A 159 -21.19 -20.36 5.44
CA GLU A 159 -20.53 -21.17 6.45
C GLU A 159 -19.23 -21.75 5.88
N ILE A 160 -18.09 -21.38 6.47
CA ILE A 160 -16.77 -21.91 6.09
C ILE A 160 -16.56 -23.26 6.79
N VAL A 161 -16.81 -24.35 6.07
CA VAL A 161 -16.70 -25.71 6.60
C VAL A 161 -15.25 -26.18 6.75
N LYS A 162 -14.32 -25.64 5.95
CA LYS A 162 -12.91 -26.01 5.97
C LYS A 162 -12.03 -24.77 5.89
N HIS A 163 -11.19 -24.57 6.89
CA HIS A 163 -10.17 -23.54 6.89
C HIS A 163 -8.92 -24.02 6.14
N PRO A 164 -8.26 -23.14 5.35
CA PRO A 164 -6.99 -23.47 4.70
C PRO A 164 -5.89 -23.70 5.74
N ASP A 165 -4.92 -24.57 5.39
CA ASP A 165 -3.72 -24.79 6.19
C ASP A 165 -2.72 -23.63 5.95
N ILE A 166 -2.86 -22.57 6.71
CA ILE A 166 -2.01 -21.36 6.62
C ILE A 166 -0.56 -21.69 6.98
N ASP A 167 -0.35 -22.48 8.05
CA ASP A 167 1.01 -22.84 8.51
C ASP A 167 1.74 -23.67 7.47
N GLY A 168 1.06 -24.66 6.88
CA GLY A 168 1.61 -25.44 5.78
C GLY A 168 1.92 -24.59 4.54
N MET A 169 1.08 -23.60 4.21
CA MET A 169 1.33 -22.69 3.11
C MET A 169 2.54 -21.77 3.38
N VAL A 170 2.69 -21.25 4.58
CA VAL A 170 3.85 -20.44 4.99
C VAL A 170 5.13 -21.27 4.92
N ALA A 171 5.11 -22.53 5.38
CA ALA A 171 6.27 -23.42 5.38
C ALA A 171 6.82 -23.71 3.97
N VAL A 172 5.99 -23.63 2.92
CA VAL A 172 6.39 -23.92 1.53
C VAL A 172 6.40 -22.67 0.63
N SER A 173 6.10 -21.49 1.14
CA SER A 173 5.96 -20.24 0.36
C SER A 173 7.23 -19.87 -0.41
N TYR A 174 8.40 -20.30 0.04
CA TYR A 174 9.69 -20.08 -0.62
C TYR A 174 10.05 -21.16 -1.66
N THR A 175 9.31 -22.27 -1.74
CA THR A 175 9.59 -23.40 -2.63
C THR A 175 8.51 -23.66 -3.67
N HIS A 176 7.25 -23.30 -3.38
CA HIS A 176 6.11 -23.59 -4.24
C HIS A 176 5.27 -22.34 -4.48
N LEU A 177 5.21 -21.91 -5.75
CA LEU A 177 4.39 -20.75 -6.17
C LEU A 177 3.02 -21.15 -6.73
N THR A 178 2.75 -22.44 -6.85
CA THR A 178 1.45 -22.96 -7.32
C THR A 178 0.67 -23.52 -6.16
N LEU A 179 -0.58 -23.10 -6.03
CA LEU A 179 -1.51 -23.75 -5.10
C LEU A 179 -1.63 -25.24 -5.47
N PRO A 180 -1.62 -26.15 -4.50
CA PRO A 180 -1.97 -27.54 -4.78
C PRO A 180 -3.41 -27.57 -5.33
N THR A 181 -3.57 -28.17 -6.50
CA THR A 181 -4.88 -28.39 -7.14
C THR A 181 -5.73 -29.37 -6.36
#